data_e6a60dba608b3c3bfe7e23bf4e54a140
#
_entry.id   e6a60dba608b3c3bfe7e23bf4e54a140
#
_cell.length_a   1.000
_cell.length_b   1.000
_cell.length_c   1.000
_cell.angle_alpha   90.00
_cell.angle_beta   90.00
_cell.angle_gamma   90.00
#
_symmetry.space_group_name_H-M   'P 1'
#
loop_
_entity.id
_entity.type
_entity.pdbx_description
1 polymer ?
#
loop_
_entity_poly.entity_id
_entity_poly.type
_entity_poly.pdbx_seq_one_letter_code
_entity_poly.pdbx_strand_id
1 'polypeptide(L)'
;MAQDGTPLWRFADAEGIWRYPVTIEDVSPRYLEALINYEDRWFWKHPGVNPFSVARAAWQDLTSGRVISGGSTLTMQVARLLDPHPKTFGGKIRQLWRALQLEWHLSKREILTLYLNRAPFGGTLQGIGAASWAYLGKSPANLSYSEAAMLAVLPQTPSRLRPDRWPERAEAARNKVLERMAVQGVWSREQVKESREEPIWLAPRQMPQLAPLFSRMMLGKSKSDKIVTTLDAGLQRRLEELAQNWKGRLPPRSSLAMIVVDHTDMRVRGWVGSVDLNDDSRFGHVDMVNAIRSPGSVLKPFVYGLALDEGLIHPASLLQDVPRRTGDYRPGNFDSGFHGPISMSEALVRSLNLPAVQVLEAYGPKRFAAKLRNVGLPLYLPNGAAPNLSLILGGAGAKLGDMAAAYTAFARHGKAGKLRLQPDDPLLERPLMSSGRRGSFAGLWLMKRNPCRMVPCRASPHWHGKRAPAMAIVMPGRLGLTLAMLLGSGLADRTARPLLVSLALPAPYHC
;
A
#
# COMPACT_ATOMS: atom_id res chain seq x y z
N MET A 1 -5.28 -1.91 4.39
CA MET A 1 -6.41 -1.15 3.84
C MET A 1 -6.06 0.32 3.86
N ALA A 2 -6.56 1.12 2.89
CA ALA A 2 -6.45 2.57 2.90
C ALA A 2 -7.33 3.18 4.00
N GLN A 3 -7.22 4.50 4.22
CA GLN A 3 -7.98 5.21 5.27
C GLN A 3 -9.50 5.15 5.08
N ASP A 4 -9.98 5.01 3.84
CA ASP A 4 -11.40 4.89 3.46
C ASP A 4 -11.91 3.45 3.45
N GLY A 5 -11.10 2.48 3.91
CA GLY A 5 -11.42 1.07 3.89
C GLY A 5 -11.19 0.37 2.55
N THR A 6 -10.73 1.06 1.51
CA THR A 6 -10.36 0.44 0.24
C THR A 6 -9.21 -0.56 0.44
N PRO A 7 -9.32 -1.81 -0.05
CA PRO A 7 -8.22 -2.76 0.02
C PRO A 7 -7.01 -2.29 -0.79
N LEU A 8 -5.84 -2.23 -0.17
CA LEU A 8 -4.57 -1.93 -0.84
C LEU A 8 -3.95 -3.21 -1.39
N TRP A 9 -3.72 -4.18 -0.53
CA TRP A 9 -3.12 -5.45 -0.85
C TRP A 9 -3.70 -6.54 0.03
N ARG A 10 -3.77 -7.74 -0.50
CA ARG A 10 -4.22 -8.92 0.22
C ARG A 10 -3.14 -9.99 0.19
N PHE A 11 -3.00 -10.69 1.28
CA PHE A 11 -2.02 -11.75 1.43
C PHE A 11 -2.73 -13.07 1.64
N ALA A 12 -2.17 -14.15 1.10
CA ALA A 12 -2.51 -15.48 1.54
C ALA A 12 -1.92 -15.72 2.94
N ASP A 13 -2.52 -16.62 3.70
CA ASP A 13 -1.94 -17.05 4.98
C ASP A 13 -0.68 -17.92 4.78
N ALA A 14 -0.11 -18.40 5.88
CA ALA A 14 1.10 -19.23 5.84
C ALA A 14 0.92 -20.56 5.06
N GLU A 15 -0.32 -21.00 4.89
CA GLU A 15 -0.70 -22.20 4.14
C GLU A 15 -0.98 -21.92 2.66
N GLY A 16 -0.84 -20.66 2.24
CA GLY A 16 -1.15 -20.22 0.88
C GLY A 16 -2.65 -20.08 0.59
N ILE A 17 -3.49 -20.05 1.64
CA ILE A 17 -4.94 -19.94 1.54
C ILE A 17 -5.34 -18.47 1.61
N TRP A 18 -6.23 -18.07 0.72
CA TRP A 18 -6.79 -16.72 0.67
C TRP A 18 -8.07 -16.69 1.48
N ARG A 19 -8.02 -15.99 2.63
CA ARG A 19 -9.16 -15.72 3.51
C ARG A 19 -9.27 -14.22 3.73
N TYR A 20 -10.46 -13.67 3.48
CA TYR A 20 -10.74 -12.26 3.76
C TYR A 20 -11.86 -12.20 4.79
N PRO A 21 -11.53 -11.92 6.06
CA PRO A 21 -12.51 -11.91 7.12
C PRO A 21 -13.66 -10.95 6.82
N VAL A 22 -14.88 -11.45 7.01
CA VAL A 22 -16.12 -10.69 6.87
C VAL A 22 -17.02 -10.97 8.07
N THR A 23 -17.83 -9.97 8.41
CA THR A 23 -18.98 -10.14 9.31
C THR A 23 -20.25 -10.42 8.48
N ILE A 24 -21.37 -10.70 9.13
CA ILE A 24 -22.65 -10.88 8.43
C ILE A 24 -23.06 -9.59 7.72
N GLU A 25 -22.79 -8.45 8.33
CA GLU A 25 -23.11 -7.11 7.84
C GLU A 25 -22.29 -6.71 6.60
N ASP A 26 -21.12 -7.31 6.42
CA ASP A 26 -20.25 -7.09 5.26
C ASP A 26 -20.72 -7.86 4.01
N VAL A 27 -21.77 -8.69 4.12
CA VAL A 27 -22.23 -9.60 3.06
C VAL A 27 -23.63 -9.21 2.59
N SER A 28 -23.85 -9.25 1.28
CA SER A 28 -25.15 -8.95 0.67
C SER A 28 -26.27 -9.80 1.28
N PRO A 29 -27.40 -9.19 1.67
CA PRO A 29 -28.59 -9.93 2.12
C PRO A 29 -29.03 -11.01 1.12
N ARG A 30 -28.91 -10.74 -0.19
CA ARG A 30 -29.24 -11.70 -1.25
C ARG A 30 -28.44 -12.99 -1.16
N TYR A 31 -27.15 -12.88 -0.81
CA TYR A 31 -26.31 -14.08 -0.61
C TYR A 31 -26.73 -14.86 0.64
N LEU A 32 -27.01 -14.17 1.73
CA LEU A 32 -27.47 -14.82 2.97
C LEU A 32 -28.82 -15.53 2.76
N GLU A 33 -29.74 -14.90 2.05
CA GLU A 33 -31.03 -15.51 1.66
C GLU A 33 -30.81 -16.76 0.79
N ALA A 34 -29.98 -16.64 -0.27
CA ALA A 34 -29.67 -17.77 -1.13
C ALA A 34 -29.03 -18.93 -0.35
N LEU A 35 -27.99 -18.62 0.45
CA LEU A 35 -27.28 -19.62 1.24
C LEU A 35 -28.20 -20.35 2.20
N ILE A 36 -28.93 -19.61 3.04
CA ILE A 36 -29.77 -20.21 4.09
C ILE A 36 -30.92 -21.01 3.46
N ASN A 37 -31.66 -20.46 2.50
CA ASN A 37 -32.78 -21.15 1.90
C ASN A 37 -32.36 -22.33 1.02
N TYR A 38 -31.14 -22.27 0.43
CA TYR A 38 -30.64 -23.37 -0.39
C TYR A 38 -30.02 -24.50 0.43
N GLU A 39 -29.16 -24.17 1.42
CA GLU A 39 -28.40 -25.14 2.21
C GLU A 39 -29.18 -25.62 3.44
N ASP A 40 -29.83 -24.71 4.17
CA ASP A 40 -30.42 -24.99 5.48
C ASP A 40 -31.57 -24.02 5.84
N ARG A 41 -32.72 -24.20 5.21
CA ARG A 41 -33.90 -23.32 5.38
C ARG A 41 -34.33 -23.09 6.83
N TRP A 42 -34.08 -24.07 7.71
CA TRP A 42 -34.46 -24.03 9.11
C TRP A 42 -33.30 -23.69 10.04
N PHE A 43 -32.19 -23.15 9.49
CA PHE A 43 -30.95 -22.83 10.22
C PHE A 43 -31.21 -22.12 11.55
N TRP A 44 -32.06 -21.12 11.55
CA TRP A 44 -32.38 -20.33 12.76
C TRP A 44 -33.23 -21.04 13.81
N LYS A 45 -33.79 -22.20 13.48
CA LYS A 45 -34.79 -22.86 14.32
C LYS A 45 -34.34 -24.18 14.95
N HIS A 46 -33.38 -24.89 14.37
CA HIS A 46 -32.91 -26.17 14.89
C HIS A 46 -31.61 -26.03 15.70
N PRO A 47 -31.35 -26.95 16.69
CA PRO A 47 -30.15 -26.92 17.55
C PRO A 47 -28.95 -27.60 16.86
N GLY A 48 -28.54 -27.13 15.68
CA GLY A 48 -27.40 -27.64 14.94
C GLY A 48 -27.64 -28.86 14.05
N VAL A 49 -28.59 -29.66 14.36
CA VAL A 49 -29.04 -30.82 13.59
C VAL A 49 -30.53 -30.70 13.34
N ASN A 50 -30.97 -30.92 12.10
CA ASN A 50 -32.38 -30.95 11.74
C ASN A 50 -32.84 -32.41 11.69
N PRO A 51 -33.59 -32.90 12.69
CA PRO A 51 -33.99 -34.30 12.77
C PRO A 51 -34.87 -34.74 11.60
N PHE A 52 -35.70 -33.85 11.08
CA PHE A 52 -36.55 -34.14 9.91
C PHE A 52 -35.70 -34.32 8.63
N SER A 53 -34.65 -33.52 8.48
CA SER A 53 -33.74 -33.66 7.34
C SER A 53 -32.90 -34.93 7.42
N VAL A 54 -32.49 -35.31 8.63
CA VAL A 54 -31.74 -36.57 8.87
C VAL A 54 -32.65 -37.78 8.61
N ALA A 55 -33.88 -37.79 9.14
CA ALA A 55 -34.87 -38.89 8.95
C ALA A 55 -35.21 -39.02 7.45
N ARG A 56 -35.47 -37.92 6.76
CA ARG A 56 -35.72 -37.92 5.32
C ARG A 56 -34.52 -38.46 4.52
N ALA A 57 -33.29 -38.04 4.85
CA ALA A 57 -32.08 -38.51 4.17
C ALA A 57 -31.90 -40.02 4.40
N ALA A 58 -32.07 -40.50 5.64
CA ALA A 58 -31.98 -41.92 5.97
C ALA A 58 -33.03 -42.74 5.21
N TRP A 59 -34.27 -42.25 5.12
CA TRP A 59 -35.33 -42.91 4.34
C TRP A 59 -35.02 -42.97 2.84
N GLN A 60 -34.52 -41.86 2.27
CA GLN A 60 -34.16 -41.81 0.85
C GLN A 60 -32.96 -42.71 0.52
N ASP A 61 -31.96 -42.76 1.38
CA ASP A 61 -30.80 -43.62 1.21
C ASP A 61 -31.17 -45.11 1.33
N LEU A 62 -32.09 -45.44 2.24
CA LEU A 62 -32.59 -46.81 2.43
C LEU A 62 -33.42 -47.30 1.24
N THR A 63 -34.26 -46.42 0.68
CA THR A 63 -35.17 -46.76 -0.43
C THR A 63 -34.48 -46.78 -1.78
N SER A 64 -33.40 -46.05 -1.97
CA SER A 64 -32.68 -45.90 -3.24
C SER A 64 -31.37 -46.69 -3.34
N GLY A 65 -30.92 -47.33 -2.27
CA GLY A 65 -29.70 -48.12 -2.21
C GLY A 65 -28.40 -47.32 -2.43
N ARG A 66 -28.50 -46.01 -2.46
CA ARG A 66 -27.36 -45.09 -2.63
C ARG A 66 -27.61 -43.76 -1.92
N VAL A 67 -26.53 -43.12 -1.49
CA VAL A 67 -26.59 -41.80 -0.83
C VAL A 67 -27.06 -40.75 -1.82
N ILE A 68 -28.31 -40.32 -1.76
CA ILE A 68 -28.94 -39.36 -2.68
C ILE A 68 -29.02 -37.97 -2.03
N SER A 69 -29.28 -37.88 -0.73
CA SER A 69 -29.60 -36.62 -0.05
C SER A 69 -28.65 -36.33 1.10
N GLY A 70 -28.05 -35.16 1.08
CA GLY A 70 -27.26 -34.64 2.20
C GLY A 70 -28.18 -34.01 3.25
N GLY A 71 -28.52 -34.73 4.30
CA GLY A 71 -29.22 -34.14 5.48
C GLY A 71 -28.31 -33.31 6.38
N SER A 72 -27.30 -32.67 5.82
CA SER A 72 -26.30 -31.88 6.60
C SER A 72 -26.74 -30.42 6.71
N THR A 73 -26.84 -29.90 7.92
CA THR A 73 -27.09 -28.49 8.21
C THR A 73 -25.86 -27.62 8.00
N LEU A 74 -26.01 -26.29 7.98
CA LEU A 74 -24.88 -25.35 7.96
C LEU A 74 -23.97 -25.55 9.17
N THR A 75 -24.53 -25.77 10.37
CA THR A 75 -23.72 -26.06 11.56
C THR A 75 -22.89 -27.34 11.42
N MET A 76 -23.46 -28.39 10.81
CA MET A 76 -22.71 -29.63 10.52
C MET A 76 -21.60 -29.39 9.49
N GLN A 77 -21.83 -28.51 8.52
CA GLN A 77 -20.77 -28.13 7.56
C GLN A 77 -19.66 -27.38 8.27
N VAL A 78 -19.97 -26.42 9.14
CA VAL A 78 -18.96 -25.72 9.97
C VAL A 78 -18.20 -26.70 10.85
N ALA A 79 -18.89 -27.63 11.51
CA ALA A 79 -18.24 -28.68 12.33
C ALA A 79 -17.20 -29.45 11.53
N ARG A 80 -17.51 -29.82 10.28
CA ARG A 80 -16.59 -30.52 9.40
C ARG A 80 -15.42 -29.65 8.90
N LEU A 81 -15.64 -28.34 8.71
CA LEU A 81 -14.58 -27.41 8.33
C LEU A 81 -13.58 -27.19 9.45
N LEU A 82 -14.04 -27.21 10.72
CA LEU A 82 -13.19 -27.05 11.91
C LEU A 82 -12.50 -28.35 12.34
N ASP A 83 -13.18 -29.49 12.17
CA ASP A 83 -12.70 -30.83 12.55
C ASP A 83 -12.86 -31.80 11.35
N PRO A 84 -11.92 -31.75 10.37
CA PRO A 84 -11.97 -32.62 9.19
C PRO A 84 -11.89 -34.10 9.56
N HIS A 85 -12.80 -34.92 9.01
CA HIS A 85 -12.87 -36.35 9.27
C HIS A 85 -13.27 -37.13 7.99
N PRO A 86 -12.98 -38.42 7.92
CA PRO A 86 -13.35 -39.25 6.77
C PRO A 86 -14.88 -39.31 6.56
N LYS A 87 -15.30 -39.53 5.31
CA LYS A 87 -16.70 -39.73 4.93
C LYS A 87 -17.17 -41.16 5.29
N THR A 88 -17.15 -41.50 6.57
CA THR A 88 -17.61 -42.76 7.11
C THR A 88 -18.80 -42.53 8.02
N PHE A 89 -19.48 -43.63 8.41
CA PHE A 89 -20.61 -43.56 9.38
C PHE A 89 -20.12 -42.98 10.73
N GLY A 90 -18.99 -43.44 11.26
CA GLY A 90 -18.39 -42.88 12.48
C GLY A 90 -18.03 -41.41 12.35
N GLY A 91 -17.47 -41.00 11.18
CA GLY A 91 -17.21 -39.61 10.87
C GLY A 91 -18.51 -38.76 10.87
N LYS A 92 -19.64 -39.33 10.41
CA LYS A 92 -20.92 -38.65 10.42
C LYS A 92 -21.49 -38.47 11.84
N ILE A 93 -21.31 -39.47 12.71
CA ILE A 93 -21.68 -39.36 14.14
C ILE A 93 -20.82 -38.29 14.82
N ARG A 94 -19.51 -38.29 14.57
CA ARG A 94 -18.60 -37.25 15.08
C ARG A 94 -19.02 -35.86 14.62
N GLN A 95 -19.42 -35.70 13.35
CA GLN A 95 -19.89 -34.44 12.80
C GLN A 95 -21.18 -33.95 13.50
N LEU A 96 -22.13 -34.86 13.78
CA LEU A 96 -23.36 -34.55 14.52
C LEU A 96 -23.04 -34.05 15.94
N TRP A 97 -22.17 -34.79 16.64
CA TRP A 97 -21.77 -34.43 18.00
C TRP A 97 -21.07 -33.06 18.03
N ARG A 98 -20.14 -32.83 17.10
CA ARG A 98 -19.46 -31.53 16.97
C ARG A 98 -20.45 -30.39 16.63
N ALA A 99 -21.44 -30.64 15.81
CA ALA A 99 -22.46 -29.63 15.51
C ALA A 99 -23.27 -29.23 16.75
N LEU A 100 -23.63 -30.20 17.61
CA LEU A 100 -24.29 -29.92 18.88
C LEU A 100 -23.40 -29.15 19.86
N GLN A 101 -22.12 -29.51 19.93
CA GLN A 101 -21.13 -28.75 20.73
C GLN A 101 -20.99 -27.31 20.27
N LEU A 102 -20.93 -27.05 18.95
CA LEU A 102 -20.86 -25.69 18.41
C LEU A 102 -22.10 -24.87 18.82
N GLU A 103 -23.31 -25.43 18.72
CA GLU A 103 -24.53 -24.72 19.11
C GLU A 103 -24.63 -24.48 20.64
N TRP A 104 -23.95 -25.30 21.42
CA TRP A 104 -23.91 -25.11 22.89
C TRP A 104 -23.01 -23.91 23.26
N HIS A 105 -21.94 -23.69 22.50
CA HIS A 105 -20.91 -22.67 22.80
C HIS A 105 -21.03 -21.39 21.99
N LEU A 106 -21.68 -21.45 20.83
CA LEU A 106 -21.73 -20.34 19.87
C LEU A 106 -23.18 -20.01 19.48
N SER A 107 -23.45 -18.75 19.30
CA SER A 107 -24.70 -18.28 18.73
C SER A 107 -24.85 -18.67 17.25
N LYS A 108 -26.04 -18.70 16.72
CA LYS A 108 -26.30 -18.89 15.29
C LYS A 108 -25.54 -17.87 14.40
N ARG A 109 -25.44 -16.64 14.86
CA ARG A 109 -24.71 -15.60 14.14
C ARG A 109 -23.21 -15.89 14.07
N GLU A 110 -22.60 -16.36 15.14
CA GLU A 110 -21.20 -16.75 15.17
C GLU A 110 -20.94 -17.97 14.28
N ILE A 111 -21.81 -18.98 14.31
CA ILE A 111 -21.74 -20.16 13.44
C ILE A 111 -21.84 -19.76 11.97
N LEU A 112 -22.78 -18.87 11.62
CA LEU A 112 -22.91 -18.36 10.27
C LEU A 112 -21.65 -17.58 9.85
N THR A 113 -21.11 -16.74 10.74
CA THR A 113 -19.86 -16.01 10.50
C THR A 113 -18.68 -16.95 10.25
N LEU A 114 -18.57 -18.04 11.00
CA LEU A 114 -17.57 -19.09 10.74
C LEU A 114 -17.73 -19.70 9.36
N TYR A 115 -18.97 -20.01 8.95
CA TYR A 115 -19.24 -20.52 7.61
C TYR A 115 -18.81 -19.52 6.53
N LEU A 116 -19.23 -18.26 6.65
CA LEU A 116 -18.90 -17.19 5.70
C LEU A 116 -17.39 -17.03 5.49
N ASN A 117 -16.58 -17.32 6.50
CA ASN A 117 -15.14 -17.16 6.49
C ASN A 117 -14.35 -18.45 6.17
N ARG A 118 -14.96 -19.63 6.30
CA ARG A 118 -14.26 -20.92 6.18
C ARG A 118 -14.76 -21.80 5.03
N ALA A 119 -15.95 -21.54 4.46
CA ALA A 119 -16.47 -22.34 3.37
C ALA A 119 -15.50 -22.37 2.17
N PRO A 120 -15.24 -23.52 1.54
CA PRO A 120 -14.34 -23.63 0.41
C PRO A 120 -15.03 -23.18 -0.89
N PHE A 121 -14.34 -22.34 -1.68
CA PHE A 121 -14.85 -21.85 -2.97
C PHE A 121 -14.04 -22.34 -4.17
N GLY A 122 -13.09 -23.24 -3.94
CA GLY A 122 -12.25 -23.85 -4.97
C GLY A 122 -10.80 -23.38 -4.95
N GLY A 123 -9.88 -24.32 -5.21
CA GLY A 123 -8.45 -24.07 -5.09
C GLY A 123 -8.07 -23.63 -3.67
N THR A 124 -7.37 -22.52 -3.56
CA THR A 124 -6.91 -21.93 -2.29
C THR A 124 -7.87 -20.85 -1.75
N LEU A 125 -9.09 -20.71 -2.31
CA LEU A 125 -10.06 -19.71 -1.87
C LEU A 125 -10.94 -20.26 -0.74
N GLN A 126 -10.94 -19.60 0.40
CA GLN A 126 -11.82 -19.88 1.52
C GLN A 126 -12.54 -18.60 1.97
N GLY A 127 -13.83 -18.76 2.25
CA GLY A 127 -14.72 -17.68 2.65
C GLY A 127 -15.27 -16.86 1.48
N ILE A 128 -16.49 -16.31 1.72
CA ILE A 128 -17.22 -15.50 0.73
C ILE A 128 -16.46 -14.23 0.34
N GLY A 129 -15.75 -13.62 1.29
CA GLY A 129 -14.94 -12.43 1.04
C GLY A 129 -13.87 -12.69 -0.02
N ALA A 130 -13.11 -13.79 0.12
CA ALA A 130 -12.08 -14.16 -0.86
C ALA A 130 -12.69 -14.56 -2.21
N ALA A 131 -13.79 -15.31 -2.20
CA ALA A 131 -14.46 -15.76 -3.40
C ALA A 131 -15.05 -14.60 -4.22
N SER A 132 -15.73 -13.66 -3.58
CA SER A 132 -16.30 -12.47 -4.23
C SER A 132 -15.24 -11.64 -4.94
N TRP A 133 -14.13 -11.38 -4.27
CA TRP A 133 -13.03 -10.62 -4.88
C TRP A 133 -12.28 -11.40 -5.95
N ALA A 134 -12.09 -12.71 -5.78
CA ALA A 134 -11.34 -13.51 -6.74
C ALA A 134 -12.11 -13.80 -8.04
N TYR A 135 -13.42 -14.02 -7.95
CA TYR A 135 -14.26 -14.31 -9.10
C TYR A 135 -14.94 -13.09 -9.70
N LEU A 136 -15.36 -12.12 -8.86
CA LEU A 136 -16.21 -11.01 -9.28
C LEU A 136 -15.53 -9.63 -9.16
N GLY A 137 -14.36 -9.56 -8.52
CA GLY A 137 -13.60 -8.31 -8.38
C GLY A 137 -14.25 -7.24 -7.50
N LYS A 138 -15.25 -7.60 -6.68
CA LYS A 138 -16.03 -6.68 -5.85
C LYS A 138 -16.28 -7.17 -4.43
N SER A 139 -16.75 -6.24 -3.59
CA SER A 139 -17.11 -6.55 -2.22
C SER A 139 -18.29 -7.53 -2.16
N PRO A 140 -18.30 -8.49 -1.21
CA PRO A 140 -19.43 -9.39 -0.99
C PRO A 140 -20.72 -8.66 -0.56
N ALA A 141 -20.66 -7.39 -0.16
CA ALA A 141 -21.84 -6.57 0.11
C ALA A 141 -22.64 -6.22 -1.17
N ASN A 142 -22.01 -6.23 -2.34
CA ASN A 142 -22.56 -5.72 -3.60
C ASN A 142 -22.92 -6.82 -4.62
N LEU A 143 -23.30 -8.00 -4.15
CA LEU A 143 -23.66 -9.12 -5.03
C LEU A 143 -25.04 -8.92 -5.65
N SER A 144 -25.16 -9.21 -6.97
CA SER A 144 -26.45 -9.35 -7.65
C SER A 144 -27.15 -10.66 -7.24
N TYR A 145 -28.39 -10.86 -7.63
CA TYR A 145 -29.10 -12.12 -7.39
C TYR A 145 -28.41 -13.31 -8.10
N SER A 146 -27.98 -13.12 -9.33
CA SER A 146 -27.22 -14.09 -10.11
C SER A 146 -25.92 -14.50 -9.44
N GLU A 147 -25.12 -13.52 -9.02
CA GLU A 147 -23.84 -13.72 -8.36
C GLU A 147 -23.99 -14.35 -6.97
N ALA A 148 -24.99 -13.91 -6.21
CA ALA A 148 -25.33 -14.47 -4.91
C ALA A 148 -25.71 -15.96 -5.02
N ALA A 149 -26.55 -16.31 -5.98
CA ALA A 149 -26.94 -17.68 -6.26
C ALA A 149 -25.75 -18.55 -6.71
N MET A 150 -24.90 -18.01 -7.57
CA MET A 150 -23.67 -18.70 -8.03
C MET A 150 -22.75 -18.99 -6.84
N LEU A 151 -22.44 -17.99 -6.02
CA LEU A 151 -21.53 -18.18 -4.89
C LEU A 151 -22.13 -19.07 -3.81
N ALA A 152 -23.45 -19.09 -3.62
CA ALA A 152 -24.11 -19.94 -2.62
C ALA A 152 -23.97 -21.44 -2.94
N VAL A 153 -23.88 -21.84 -4.21
CA VAL A 153 -23.76 -23.25 -4.59
C VAL A 153 -22.33 -23.77 -4.67
N LEU A 154 -21.33 -22.89 -4.81
CA LEU A 154 -19.94 -23.30 -5.00
C LEU A 154 -19.39 -24.19 -3.87
N PRO A 155 -19.67 -23.93 -2.57
CA PRO A 155 -19.13 -24.74 -1.46
C PRO A 155 -19.55 -26.21 -1.48
N GLN A 156 -20.64 -26.60 -2.17
CA GLN A 156 -21.07 -27.99 -2.28
C GLN A 156 -20.05 -28.88 -3.00
N THR A 157 -19.54 -28.38 -4.12
CA THR A 157 -18.56 -29.11 -4.94
C THR A 157 -17.55 -28.13 -5.54
N PRO A 158 -16.71 -27.50 -4.71
CA PRO A 158 -15.92 -26.34 -5.09
C PRO A 158 -14.97 -26.61 -6.28
N SER A 159 -14.39 -27.80 -6.39
CA SER A 159 -13.49 -28.14 -7.50
C SER A 159 -14.22 -28.36 -8.84
N ARG A 160 -15.48 -28.78 -8.80
CA ARG A 160 -16.26 -29.11 -10.01
C ARG A 160 -17.06 -27.93 -10.55
N LEU A 161 -17.38 -26.97 -9.69
CA LEU A 161 -18.22 -25.82 -10.00
C LEU A 161 -17.41 -24.51 -10.13
N ARG A 162 -16.10 -24.56 -10.14
CA ARG A 162 -15.25 -23.38 -10.35
C ARG A 162 -15.62 -22.63 -11.63
N PRO A 163 -16.14 -21.40 -11.53
CA PRO A 163 -16.62 -20.67 -12.72
C PRO A 163 -15.50 -20.27 -13.70
N ASP A 164 -14.25 -20.15 -13.18
CA ASP A 164 -13.06 -19.88 -14.01
C ASP A 164 -12.55 -21.08 -14.80
N ARG A 165 -13.03 -22.29 -14.48
CA ARG A 165 -12.66 -23.53 -15.21
C ARG A 165 -13.83 -24.18 -15.91
N TRP A 166 -15.03 -24.07 -15.32
CA TRP A 166 -16.22 -24.78 -15.76
C TRP A 166 -17.44 -23.85 -15.73
N PRO A 167 -17.46 -22.76 -16.55
CA PRO A 167 -18.52 -21.75 -16.51
C PRO A 167 -19.91 -22.32 -16.73
N GLU A 168 -20.07 -23.25 -17.68
CA GLU A 168 -21.37 -23.90 -17.95
C GLU A 168 -21.92 -24.70 -16.76
N ARG A 169 -21.02 -25.38 -16.01
CA ARG A 169 -21.43 -26.12 -14.81
C ARG A 169 -21.82 -25.17 -13.68
N ALA A 170 -21.08 -24.08 -13.53
CA ALA A 170 -21.40 -23.05 -12.56
C ALA A 170 -22.74 -22.39 -12.88
N GLU A 171 -22.98 -22.11 -14.17
CA GLU A 171 -24.25 -21.54 -14.63
C GLU A 171 -25.44 -22.48 -14.39
N ALA A 172 -25.31 -23.73 -14.76
CA ALA A 172 -26.36 -24.73 -14.49
C ALA A 172 -26.64 -24.88 -13.00
N ALA A 173 -25.61 -24.83 -12.16
CA ALA A 173 -25.77 -24.89 -10.70
C ALA A 173 -26.41 -23.62 -10.14
N ARG A 174 -26.00 -22.43 -10.62
CA ARG A 174 -26.63 -21.14 -10.30
C ARG A 174 -28.13 -21.16 -10.61
N ASN A 175 -28.49 -21.61 -11.83
CA ASN A 175 -29.87 -21.64 -12.28
C ASN A 175 -30.76 -22.54 -11.41
N LYS A 176 -30.20 -23.64 -10.85
CA LYS A 176 -30.92 -24.47 -9.87
C LYS A 176 -31.21 -23.73 -8.57
N VAL A 177 -30.24 -22.91 -8.10
CA VAL A 177 -30.46 -22.08 -6.91
C VAL A 177 -31.54 -21.05 -7.18
N LEU A 178 -31.44 -20.32 -8.31
CA LEU A 178 -32.43 -19.32 -8.72
C LEU A 178 -33.84 -19.88 -8.78
N GLU A 179 -34.00 -21.03 -9.44
CA GLU A 179 -35.33 -21.72 -9.52
C GLU A 179 -35.84 -22.10 -8.14
N ARG A 180 -34.98 -22.62 -7.26
CA ARG A 180 -35.37 -22.96 -5.88
C ARG A 180 -35.83 -21.75 -5.08
N MET A 181 -35.18 -20.58 -5.26
CA MET A 181 -35.57 -19.33 -4.63
C MET A 181 -36.95 -18.86 -5.10
N ALA A 182 -37.25 -19.01 -6.40
CA ALA A 182 -38.57 -18.73 -6.95
C ALA A 182 -39.66 -19.67 -6.39
N VAL A 183 -39.43 -20.99 -6.39
CA VAL A 183 -40.35 -22.01 -5.90
C VAL A 183 -40.63 -21.82 -4.41
N GLN A 184 -39.65 -21.39 -3.65
CA GLN A 184 -39.83 -21.12 -2.21
C GLN A 184 -40.42 -19.74 -1.90
N GLY A 185 -40.65 -18.89 -2.91
CA GLY A 185 -41.21 -17.55 -2.74
C GLY A 185 -40.23 -16.56 -2.06
N VAL A 186 -38.94 -16.87 -2.06
CA VAL A 186 -37.88 -15.99 -1.49
C VAL A 186 -37.61 -14.82 -2.42
N TRP A 187 -37.51 -15.10 -3.73
CA TRP A 187 -37.34 -14.11 -4.78
C TRP A 187 -38.49 -14.17 -5.78
N SER A 188 -38.81 -13.02 -6.39
CA SER A 188 -39.90 -12.99 -7.38
C SER A 188 -39.52 -13.76 -8.66
N ARG A 189 -40.52 -14.25 -9.38
CA ARG A 189 -40.26 -14.94 -10.67
C ARG A 189 -39.60 -14.04 -11.71
N GLU A 190 -39.92 -12.76 -11.67
CA GLU A 190 -39.31 -11.74 -12.56
C GLU A 190 -37.83 -11.57 -12.25
N GLN A 191 -37.47 -11.37 -10.97
CA GLN A 191 -36.07 -11.27 -10.54
C GLN A 191 -35.26 -12.49 -10.92
N VAL A 192 -35.84 -13.68 -10.76
CA VAL A 192 -35.19 -14.95 -11.13
C VAL A 192 -35.03 -15.07 -12.64
N LYS A 193 -36.03 -14.66 -13.43
CA LYS A 193 -35.94 -14.68 -14.90
C LYS A 193 -34.81 -13.77 -15.39
N GLU A 194 -34.79 -12.51 -14.96
CA GLU A 194 -33.72 -11.56 -15.29
C GLU A 194 -32.34 -12.08 -14.87
N SER A 195 -32.23 -12.64 -13.66
CA SER A 195 -30.96 -13.18 -13.15
C SER A 195 -30.46 -14.41 -13.91
N ARG A 196 -31.36 -15.17 -14.57
CA ARG A 196 -30.97 -16.31 -15.41
C ARG A 196 -30.41 -15.86 -16.75
N GLU A 197 -30.89 -14.74 -17.30
CA GLU A 197 -30.41 -14.14 -18.54
C GLU A 197 -29.05 -13.44 -18.35
N GLU A 198 -28.70 -13.09 -17.10
CA GLU A 198 -27.41 -12.48 -16.76
C GLU A 198 -26.26 -13.48 -16.98
N PRO A 199 -25.31 -13.22 -17.90
CA PRO A 199 -24.18 -14.12 -18.10
C PRO A 199 -23.27 -14.14 -16.87
N ILE A 200 -22.58 -15.25 -16.64
CA ILE A 200 -21.53 -15.29 -15.63
C ILE A 200 -20.35 -14.45 -16.11
N TRP A 201 -20.25 -13.25 -15.58
CA TRP A 201 -19.11 -12.40 -15.85
C TRP A 201 -18.07 -12.57 -14.74
N LEU A 202 -16.88 -13.01 -15.09
CA LEU A 202 -15.76 -13.12 -14.15
C LEU A 202 -14.86 -11.91 -14.32
N ALA A 203 -14.56 -11.29 -13.21
CA ALA A 203 -13.56 -10.24 -13.21
C ALA A 203 -12.20 -10.81 -13.64
N PRO A 204 -11.44 -10.08 -14.47
CA PRO A 204 -10.04 -10.40 -14.67
C PRO A 204 -9.39 -10.55 -13.29
N ARG A 205 -8.47 -11.52 -13.13
CA ARG A 205 -7.77 -11.75 -11.86
C ARG A 205 -6.92 -10.54 -11.44
N GLN A 206 -7.56 -9.40 -11.25
CA GLN A 206 -6.96 -8.19 -10.70
C GLN A 206 -7.34 -8.15 -9.22
N MET A 207 -6.52 -8.77 -8.40
CA MET A 207 -6.52 -8.45 -6.97
C MET A 207 -6.19 -6.97 -6.82
N PRO A 208 -6.76 -6.26 -5.83
CA PRO A 208 -6.32 -4.90 -5.53
C PRO A 208 -4.81 -4.93 -5.26
N GLN A 209 -4.06 -4.29 -6.14
CA GLN A 209 -2.59 -4.32 -6.15
C GLN A 209 -2.02 -2.92 -5.92
N LEU A 210 -2.60 -2.20 -4.96
CA LEU A 210 -2.10 -0.89 -4.57
C LEU A 210 -1.04 -1.01 -3.48
N ALA A 211 0.00 -0.20 -3.57
CA ALA A 211 1.08 -0.08 -2.60
C ALA A 211 1.67 -1.44 -2.12
N PRO A 212 2.11 -2.33 -3.05
CA PRO A 212 2.50 -3.69 -2.69
C PRO A 212 3.68 -3.74 -1.71
N LEU A 213 4.72 -2.93 -1.93
CA LEU A 213 5.91 -2.88 -1.06
C LEU A 213 5.59 -2.29 0.32
N PHE A 214 4.76 -1.24 0.35
CA PHE A 214 4.25 -0.67 1.60
C PHE A 214 3.40 -1.68 2.37
N SER A 215 2.48 -2.37 1.70
CA SER A 215 1.62 -3.37 2.32
C SER A 215 2.43 -4.54 2.89
N ARG A 216 3.47 -5.00 2.18
CA ARG A 216 4.41 -6.03 2.67
C ARG A 216 5.18 -5.55 3.91
N MET A 217 5.63 -4.30 3.92
CA MET A 217 6.29 -3.70 5.08
C MET A 217 5.33 -3.63 6.29
N MET A 218 4.08 -3.25 6.08
CA MET A 218 3.06 -3.15 7.15
C MET A 218 2.71 -4.52 7.71
N LEU A 219 2.63 -5.56 6.90
CA LEU A 219 2.43 -6.94 7.35
C LEU A 219 3.53 -7.38 8.33
N GLY A 220 4.78 -7.00 8.08
CA GLY A 220 5.89 -7.28 9.00
C GLY A 220 5.83 -6.51 10.33
N LYS A 221 5.07 -5.44 10.42
CA LYS A 221 4.95 -4.59 11.62
C LYS A 221 3.74 -4.91 12.51
N SER A 222 2.72 -5.53 11.98
CA SER A 222 1.47 -5.82 12.70
C SER A 222 1.08 -7.28 12.51
N LYS A 223 0.56 -7.90 13.57
CA LYS A 223 -0.02 -9.26 13.56
C LYS A 223 -1.53 -9.26 13.34
N SER A 224 -2.14 -8.10 13.10
CA SER A 224 -3.58 -7.99 12.90
C SER A 224 -3.98 -8.52 11.51
N ASP A 225 -5.10 -9.22 11.43
CA ASP A 225 -5.69 -9.71 10.18
C ASP A 225 -6.15 -8.57 9.26
N LYS A 226 -6.46 -7.41 9.85
CA LYS A 226 -6.88 -6.20 9.14
C LYS A 226 -6.03 -5.01 9.59
N ILE A 227 -5.15 -4.53 8.73
CA ILE A 227 -4.28 -3.38 9.00
C ILE A 227 -4.85 -2.18 8.26
N VAL A 228 -5.36 -1.20 9.00
CA VAL A 228 -5.80 0.09 8.45
C VAL A 228 -4.60 1.04 8.42
N THR A 229 -4.41 1.73 7.30
CA THR A 229 -3.30 2.65 7.09
C THR A 229 -3.79 4.06 6.79
N THR A 230 -2.88 5.02 6.77
CA THR A 230 -3.19 6.43 6.47
C THR A 230 -3.18 6.75 4.98
N LEU A 231 -2.91 5.76 4.11
CA LEU A 231 -2.89 5.97 2.66
C LEU A 231 -4.26 6.37 2.12
N ASP A 232 -4.25 7.28 1.15
CA ASP A 232 -5.40 7.63 0.32
C ASP A 232 -5.38 6.76 -0.94
N ALA A 233 -6.41 5.92 -1.12
CA ALA A 233 -6.45 4.97 -2.23
C ALA A 233 -6.51 5.65 -3.61
N GLY A 234 -7.22 6.78 -3.71
CA GLY A 234 -7.32 7.54 -4.95
C GLY A 234 -6.00 8.20 -5.34
N LEU A 235 -5.31 8.80 -4.36
CA LEU A 235 -3.99 9.37 -4.56
C LEU A 235 -2.96 8.28 -4.90
N GLN A 236 -2.97 7.16 -4.17
CA GLN A 236 -2.07 6.04 -4.40
C GLN A 236 -2.16 5.50 -5.82
N ARG A 237 -3.38 5.31 -6.34
CA ARG A 237 -3.60 4.85 -7.72
C ARG A 237 -2.99 5.82 -8.73
N ARG A 238 -3.24 7.12 -8.57
CA ARG A 238 -2.66 8.15 -9.46
C ARG A 238 -1.13 8.18 -9.41
N LEU A 239 -0.52 7.96 -8.25
CA LEU A 239 0.93 7.90 -8.11
C LEU A 239 1.53 6.67 -8.81
N GLU A 240 0.87 5.51 -8.71
CA GLU A 240 1.29 4.29 -9.40
C GLU A 240 1.14 4.41 -10.92
N GLU A 241 0.01 4.93 -11.40
CA GLU A 241 -0.19 5.25 -12.83
C GLU A 241 0.89 6.20 -13.34
N LEU A 242 1.22 7.24 -12.57
CA LEU A 242 2.31 8.14 -12.92
C LEU A 242 3.65 7.41 -12.98
N ALA A 243 3.96 6.56 -12.00
CA ALA A 243 5.20 5.77 -12.00
C ALA A 243 5.29 4.88 -13.26
N GLN A 244 4.19 4.21 -13.62
CA GLN A 244 4.12 3.38 -14.83
C GLN A 244 4.31 4.20 -16.10
N ASN A 245 3.68 5.37 -16.21
CA ASN A 245 3.84 6.28 -17.36
C ASN A 245 5.29 6.77 -17.54
N TRP A 246 6.04 6.85 -16.44
CA TRP A 246 7.45 7.23 -16.47
C TRP A 246 8.40 6.05 -16.70
N LYS A 247 7.95 4.81 -16.55
CA LYS A 247 8.78 3.59 -16.65
C LYS A 247 9.64 3.57 -17.94
N GLY A 248 9.04 3.88 -19.09
CA GLY A 248 9.72 3.88 -20.39
C GLY A 248 10.76 4.99 -20.56
N ARG A 249 10.70 6.05 -19.72
CA ARG A 249 11.62 7.18 -19.76
C ARG A 249 12.80 7.04 -18.79
N LEU A 250 12.74 6.07 -17.90
CA LEU A 250 13.80 5.81 -16.93
C LEU A 250 14.97 5.09 -17.62
N PRO A 251 16.21 5.43 -17.26
CA PRO A 251 17.36 4.66 -17.71
C PRO A 251 17.24 3.18 -17.38
N PRO A 252 17.90 2.29 -18.12
CA PRO A 252 17.98 0.87 -17.77
C PRO A 252 18.46 0.68 -16.32
N ARG A 253 17.97 -0.35 -15.64
CA ARG A 253 18.34 -0.70 -14.26
C ARG A 253 18.08 0.43 -13.23
N SER A 254 17.20 1.37 -13.56
CA SER A 254 16.76 2.43 -12.66
C SER A 254 15.31 2.24 -12.25
N SER A 255 14.97 2.64 -11.03
CA SER A 255 13.61 2.63 -10.52
C SER A 255 13.21 4.01 -9.99
N LEU A 256 11.92 4.19 -9.72
CA LEU A 256 11.31 5.42 -9.22
C LEU A 256 10.63 5.13 -7.89
N ALA A 257 10.83 6.01 -6.91
CA ALA A 257 10.07 5.98 -5.67
C ALA A 257 9.42 7.33 -5.39
N MET A 258 8.22 7.31 -4.81
CA MET A 258 7.48 8.49 -4.42
C MET A 258 6.87 8.30 -3.03
N ILE A 259 6.88 9.38 -2.24
CA ILE A 259 6.17 9.42 -0.97
C ILE A 259 5.44 10.77 -0.86
N VAL A 260 4.20 10.73 -0.39
CA VAL A 260 3.40 11.91 -0.09
C VAL A 260 3.09 11.93 1.39
N VAL A 261 3.47 13.02 2.04
CA VAL A 261 3.27 13.23 3.48
C VAL A 261 2.42 14.48 3.68
N ASP A 262 1.37 14.35 4.46
CA ASP A 262 0.60 15.48 4.95
C ASP A 262 1.38 16.14 6.09
N HIS A 263 1.89 17.32 5.85
CA HIS A 263 2.72 17.99 6.84
C HIS A 263 1.94 18.47 8.08
N THR A 264 0.61 18.55 8.03
CA THR A 264 -0.19 19.01 9.16
C THR A 264 -0.25 17.97 10.27
N ASP A 265 -0.38 16.70 9.91
CA ASP A 265 -0.56 15.58 10.83
C ASP A 265 0.48 14.46 10.70
N MET A 266 1.47 14.63 9.81
CA MET A 266 2.55 13.67 9.52
C MET A 266 2.07 12.34 8.94
N ARG A 267 0.83 12.24 8.47
CA ARG A 267 0.30 11.03 7.84
C ARG A 267 0.85 10.84 6.45
N VAL A 268 1.23 9.60 6.15
CA VAL A 268 1.62 9.22 4.80
C VAL A 268 0.36 8.97 3.99
N ARG A 269 0.15 9.74 2.92
CA ARG A 269 -1.02 9.65 2.04
C ARG A 269 -0.76 8.83 0.77
N GLY A 270 0.51 8.71 0.36
CA GLY A 270 0.90 7.91 -0.80
C GLY A 270 2.30 7.33 -0.65
N TRP A 271 2.51 6.11 -1.17
CA TRP A 271 3.77 5.37 -1.09
C TRP A 271 3.99 4.50 -2.32
N VAL A 272 4.89 4.90 -3.18
CA VAL A 272 5.36 4.11 -4.31
C VAL A 272 6.81 3.73 -4.06
N GLY A 273 7.05 2.46 -3.74
CA GLY A 273 8.39 1.97 -3.39
C GLY A 273 9.24 1.60 -4.60
N SER A 274 8.59 1.30 -5.72
CA SER A 274 9.24 0.93 -6.99
C SER A 274 8.30 1.26 -8.15
N VAL A 275 8.87 1.41 -9.35
CA VAL A 275 8.09 1.67 -10.57
C VAL A 275 7.23 0.47 -10.97
N ASP A 276 7.72 -0.74 -10.75
CA ASP A 276 7.02 -1.99 -11.07
C ASP A 276 7.57 -3.11 -10.19
N LEU A 277 6.69 -3.73 -9.42
CA LEU A 277 7.03 -4.81 -8.49
C LEU A 277 7.62 -6.04 -9.20
N ASN A 278 7.15 -6.32 -10.41
CA ASN A 278 7.47 -7.53 -11.15
C ASN A 278 8.65 -7.36 -12.13
N ASP A 279 9.25 -6.19 -12.17
CA ASP A 279 10.39 -5.91 -13.05
C ASP A 279 11.73 -6.12 -12.32
N ASP A 280 12.23 -7.34 -12.36
CA ASP A 280 13.51 -7.70 -11.73
C ASP A 280 14.69 -6.94 -12.33
N SER A 281 14.62 -6.58 -13.61
CA SER A 281 15.68 -5.78 -14.29
C SER A 281 15.84 -4.39 -13.66
N ARG A 282 14.79 -3.88 -12.99
CA ARG A 282 14.75 -2.60 -12.29
C ARG A 282 14.70 -2.74 -10.76
N PHE A 283 15.01 -3.94 -10.24
CA PHE A 283 14.94 -4.25 -8.81
C PHE A 283 13.57 -3.93 -8.20
N GLY A 284 12.50 -4.32 -8.89
CA GLY A 284 11.12 -4.00 -8.54
C GLY A 284 10.70 -4.38 -7.12
N HIS A 285 11.29 -5.44 -6.59
CA HIS A 285 11.05 -5.94 -5.23
C HIS A 285 11.70 -5.10 -4.11
N VAL A 286 12.57 -4.12 -4.44
CA VAL A 286 13.23 -3.26 -3.46
C VAL A 286 12.39 -2.02 -3.18
N ASP A 287 12.02 -1.82 -1.93
CA ASP A 287 11.35 -0.58 -1.49
C ASP A 287 12.36 0.57 -1.40
N MET A 288 12.40 1.38 -2.46
CA MET A 288 13.32 2.51 -2.59
C MET A 288 13.00 3.65 -1.62
N VAL A 289 11.81 3.70 -1.01
CA VAL A 289 11.50 4.68 0.05
C VAL A 289 12.27 4.36 1.32
N ASN A 290 12.47 3.07 1.61
CA ASN A 290 13.23 2.60 2.77
C ASN A 290 14.70 2.28 2.46
N ALA A 291 15.07 2.17 1.20
CA ALA A 291 16.44 1.88 0.82
C ALA A 291 17.36 3.07 1.11
N ILE A 292 18.55 2.78 1.65
CA ILE A 292 19.56 3.80 1.92
C ILE A 292 20.20 4.21 0.58
N ARG A 293 20.07 5.49 0.23
CA ARG A 293 20.62 6.08 -1.02
C ARG A 293 21.28 7.41 -0.71
N SER A 294 22.22 7.81 -1.59
CA SER A 294 22.87 9.11 -1.46
C SER A 294 21.86 10.24 -1.64
N PRO A 295 21.69 11.14 -0.68
CA PRO A 295 20.78 12.28 -0.78
C PRO A 295 21.33 13.39 -1.70
N GLY A 296 22.62 13.40 -1.99
CA GLY A 296 23.23 14.44 -2.82
C GLY A 296 22.95 15.84 -2.30
N SER A 297 22.63 16.76 -3.19
CA SER A 297 22.33 18.16 -2.89
C SER A 297 21.04 18.41 -2.12
N VAL A 298 20.23 17.39 -1.89
CA VAL A 298 18.95 17.52 -1.13
C VAL A 298 19.19 17.89 0.34
N LEU A 299 20.39 17.68 0.86
CA LEU A 299 20.76 18.12 2.21
C LEU A 299 21.11 19.61 2.32
N LYS A 300 21.37 20.32 1.21
CA LYS A 300 21.77 21.73 1.22
C LYS A 300 20.76 22.67 1.91
N PRO A 301 19.44 22.55 1.69
CA PRO A 301 18.47 23.37 2.39
C PRO A 301 18.58 23.27 3.92
N PHE A 302 18.91 22.09 4.44
CA PHE A 302 19.08 21.91 5.89
C PHE A 302 20.29 22.64 6.44
N VAL A 303 21.46 22.57 5.76
CA VAL A 303 22.65 23.26 6.27
C VAL A 303 22.50 24.78 6.19
N TYR A 304 21.92 25.29 5.11
CA TYR A 304 21.63 26.72 5.01
C TYR A 304 20.58 27.16 6.03
N GLY A 305 19.51 26.37 6.23
CA GLY A 305 18.46 26.67 7.21
C GLY A 305 18.98 26.70 8.65
N LEU A 306 19.81 25.73 9.02
CA LEU A 306 20.43 25.68 10.35
C LEU A 306 21.45 26.80 10.56
N ALA A 307 22.26 27.13 9.54
CA ALA A 307 23.21 28.23 9.63
C ALA A 307 22.52 29.61 9.72
N LEU A 308 21.39 29.78 9.04
CA LEU A 308 20.55 30.97 9.17
C LEU A 308 19.89 31.05 10.57
N ASP A 309 19.41 29.93 11.08
CA ASP A 309 18.75 29.85 12.39
C ASP A 309 19.70 30.28 13.52
N GLU A 310 20.98 29.90 13.43
CA GLU A 310 22.01 30.25 14.39
C GLU A 310 22.67 31.61 14.11
N GLY A 311 22.27 32.30 13.04
CA GLY A 311 22.82 33.62 12.70
C GLY A 311 24.22 33.59 12.11
N LEU A 312 24.74 32.43 11.70
CA LEU A 312 26.04 32.32 11.04
C LEU A 312 26.06 32.97 9.67
N ILE A 313 24.96 33.00 8.97
CA ILE A 313 24.77 33.59 7.65
C ILE A 313 23.44 34.35 7.56
N HIS A 314 23.32 35.20 6.55
CA HIS A 314 22.11 35.92 6.15
C HIS A 314 21.78 35.61 4.69
N PRO A 315 20.53 35.72 4.20
CA PRO A 315 20.18 35.50 2.79
C PRO A 315 21.05 36.25 1.78
N ALA A 316 21.52 37.46 2.12
CA ALA A 316 22.38 38.27 1.31
C ALA A 316 23.88 38.08 1.61
N SER A 317 24.25 37.19 2.55
CA SER A 317 25.68 36.94 2.83
C SER A 317 26.40 36.46 1.57
N LEU A 318 27.55 37.04 1.26
CA LEU A 318 28.38 36.63 0.17
C LEU A 318 29.19 35.40 0.59
N LEU A 319 29.03 34.34 -0.19
CA LEU A 319 29.78 33.09 -0.11
C LEU A 319 30.76 33.01 -1.27
N GLN A 320 31.86 32.28 -1.09
CA GLN A 320 32.88 32.15 -2.12
C GLN A 320 32.66 30.91 -2.97
N ASP A 321 32.43 31.10 -4.26
CA ASP A 321 32.36 30.05 -5.25
C ASP A 321 33.63 30.07 -6.11
N VAL A 322 34.74 29.69 -5.47
CA VAL A 322 36.09 29.68 -6.07
C VAL A 322 36.74 28.31 -5.85
N PRO A 323 37.75 27.93 -6.69
CA PRO A 323 38.48 26.68 -6.49
C PRO A 323 39.02 26.60 -5.05
N ARG A 324 38.71 25.54 -4.35
CA ARG A 324 39.11 25.33 -2.96
C ARG A 324 39.68 23.94 -2.75
N ARG A 325 40.71 23.87 -1.93
CA ARG A 325 41.34 22.63 -1.50
C ARG A 325 41.32 22.58 0.04
N THR A 326 40.77 21.49 0.59
CA THR A 326 40.82 21.22 2.02
C THR A 326 41.49 19.86 2.22
N GLY A 327 42.79 19.85 2.49
CA GLY A 327 43.60 18.63 2.46
C GLY A 327 43.59 18.00 1.05
N ASP A 328 43.23 16.72 0.96
CA ASP A 328 43.07 16.01 -0.31
C ASP A 328 41.69 16.18 -0.96
N TYR A 329 40.76 16.83 -0.27
CA TYR A 329 39.39 17.04 -0.76
C TYR A 329 39.31 18.27 -1.67
N ARG A 330 38.97 18.05 -2.94
CA ARG A 330 38.83 19.09 -3.98
C ARG A 330 37.39 19.09 -4.53
N PRO A 331 36.46 19.74 -3.85
CA PRO A 331 35.09 19.84 -4.37
C PRO A 331 35.08 20.74 -5.61
N GLY A 332 34.21 20.41 -6.59
CA GLY A 332 33.97 21.22 -7.78
C GLY A 332 32.47 21.38 -8.01
N ASN A 333 32.07 22.37 -8.80
CA ASN A 333 30.70 22.52 -9.27
C ASN A 333 30.38 21.54 -10.43
N PHE A 334 29.12 21.29 -10.68
CA PHE A 334 28.71 20.40 -11.78
C PHE A 334 28.98 20.96 -13.16
N ASP A 335 28.91 22.27 -13.30
CA ASP A 335 29.16 23.01 -14.54
C ASP A 335 30.66 23.29 -14.80
N SER A 336 31.52 22.80 -13.90
CA SER A 336 32.98 23.06 -13.92
C SER A 336 33.35 24.54 -13.87
N GLY A 337 32.36 25.42 -13.68
CA GLY A 337 32.55 26.87 -13.57
C GLY A 337 32.61 27.34 -12.11
N PHE A 338 33.15 28.55 -11.93
CA PHE A 338 33.18 29.25 -10.65
C PHE A 338 32.62 30.66 -10.85
N HIS A 339 31.82 31.13 -9.87
CA HIS A 339 31.06 32.38 -9.98
C HIS A 339 31.64 33.51 -9.10
N GLY A 340 32.71 33.23 -8.35
CA GLY A 340 33.27 34.20 -7.42
C GLY A 340 32.38 34.45 -6.19
N PRO A 341 32.32 35.68 -5.67
CA PRO A 341 31.42 36.05 -4.59
C PRO A 341 29.95 35.95 -5.04
N ILE A 342 29.15 35.14 -4.33
CA ILE A 342 27.74 34.90 -4.66
C ILE A 342 26.89 34.94 -3.41
N SER A 343 25.67 35.49 -3.47
CA SER A 343 24.78 35.51 -2.33
C SER A 343 24.35 34.09 -1.92
N MET A 344 24.15 33.89 -0.64
CA MET A 344 23.63 32.60 -0.10
C MET A 344 22.37 32.17 -0.83
N SER A 345 21.45 33.09 -1.08
CA SER A 345 20.19 32.82 -1.78
C SER A 345 20.41 32.28 -3.18
N GLU A 346 21.29 32.88 -3.92
CA GLU A 346 21.62 32.46 -5.29
C GLU A 346 22.41 31.14 -5.30
N ALA A 347 23.35 30.96 -4.37
CA ALA A 347 24.10 29.73 -4.20
C ALA A 347 23.20 28.53 -3.94
N LEU A 348 22.11 28.71 -3.11
CA LEU A 348 21.12 27.70 -2.86
C LEU A 348 20.27 27.42 -4.11
N VAL A 349 19.78 28.46 -4.80
CA VAL A 349 18.94 28.32 -6.00
C VAL A 349 19.68 27.61 -7.12
N ARG A 350 20.98 27.90 -7.31
CA ARG A 350 21.86 27.25 -8.31
C ARG A 350 22.38 25.90 -7.81
N SER A 351 22.14 25.56 -6.53
CA SER A 351 22.65 24.35 -5.90
C SER A 351 24.20 24.21 -6.01
N LEU A 352 24.93 25.32 -5.86
CA LEU A 352 26.38 25.32 -5.94
C LEU A 352 26.98 24.47 -4.82
N ASN A 353 28.10 23.83 -5.12
CA ASN A 353 28.74 22.89 -4.22
C ASN A 353 29.65 23.58 -3.20
N LEU A 354 30.50 24.47 -3.69
CA LEU A 354 31.54 25.14 -2.88
C LEU A 354 30.95 26.03 -1.77
N PRO A 355 29.94 26.87 -2.05
CA PRO A 355 29.26 27.63 -1.00
C PRO A 355 28.64 26.75 0.06
N ALA A 356 28.01 25.60 -0.31
CA ALA A 356 27.43 24.68 0.62
C ALA A 356 28.47 23.97 1.51
N VAL A 357 29.63 23.62 0.94
CA VAL A 357 30.76 23.07 1.69
C VAL A 357 31.31 24.11 2.68
N GLN A 358 31.45 25.37 2.26
CA GLN A 358 31.88 26.47 3.13
C GLN A 358 30.95 26.65 4.34
N VAL A 359 29.64 26.65 4.12
CA VAL A 359 28.65 26.77 5.20
C VAL A 359 28.67 25.53 6.12
N LEU A 360 28.81 24.33 5.56
CA LEU A 360 28.92 23.11 6.38
C LEU A 360 30.19 23.08 7.23
N GLU A 361 31.32 23.61 6.70
CA GLU A 361 32.56 23.72 7.44
C GLU A 361 32.42 24.68 8.63
N ALA A 362 31.80 25.84 8.42
CA ALA A 362 31.52 26.81 9.47
C ALA A 362 30.53 26.29 10.52
N TYR A 363 29.50 25.55 10.09
CA TYR A 363 28.52 24.97 10.98
C TYR A 363 29.05 23.76 11.76
N GLY A 364 29.93 23.00 11.16
CA GLY A 364 30.49 21.77 11.70
C GLY A 364 29.75 20.50 11.27
N PRO A 365 30.41 19.59 10.50
CA PRO A 365 29.78 18.36 9.98
C PRO A 365 29.22 17.44 11.05
N LYS A 366 29.91 17.28 12.17
CA LYS A 366 29.45 16.45 13.30
C LYS A 366 28.15 17.02 13.92
N ARG A 367 28.11 18.33 14.12
CA ARG A 367 26.95 19.05 14.65
C ARG A 367 25.76 18.95 13.70
N PHE A 368 25.98 19.14 12.42
CA PHE A 368 24.98 18.98 11.37
C PHE A 368 24.36 17.57 11.37
N ALA A 369 25.19 16.53 11.35
CA ALA A 369 24.69 15.15 11.40
C ALA A 369 23.92 14.83 12.68
N ALA A 370 24.36 15.36 13.83
CA ALA A 370 23.67 15.20 15.12
C ALA A 370 22.27 15.88 15.10
N LYS A 371 22.18 17.12 14.58
CA LYS A 371 20.90 17.83 14.44
C LYS A 371 19.90 17.08 13.57
N LEU A 372 20.33 16.56 12.42
CA LEU A 372 19.48 15.77 11.54
C LEU A 372 19.04 14.43 12.20
N ARG A 373 19.94 13.75 12.89
CA ARG A 373 19.61 12.53 13.63
C ARG A 373 18.54 12.78 14.71
N ASN A 374 18.64 13.89 15.43
CA ASN A 374 17.70 14.26 16.48
C ASN A 374 16.26 14.43 15.97
N VAL A 375 16.09 14.83 14.72
CA VAL A 375 14.76 14.98 14.09
C VAL A 375 14.34 13.76 13.28
N GLY A 376 15.07 12.64 13.38
CA GLY A 376 14.71 11.39 12.74
C GLY A 376 15.29 11.21 11.33
N LEU A 377 16.28 12.01 10.92
CA LEU A 377 17.02 11.83 9.68
C LEU A 377 18.46 11.37 9.97
N PRO A 378 18.69 10.10 10.26
CA PRO A 378 20.05 9.57 10.43
C PRO A 378 20.77 9.54 9.08
N LEU A 379 22.02 10.00 9.07
CA LEU A 379 22.90 9.88 7.92
C LEU A 379 23.81 8.66 8.08
N TYR A 380 23.78 7.77 7.10
CA TYR A 380 24.55 6.53 7.09
C TYR A 380 25.87 6.75 6.36
N LEU A 381 26.97 6.71 7.07
CA LEU A 381 28.31 6.89 6.53
C LEU A 381 28.95 5.55 6.16
N PRO A 382 29.74 5.48 5.10
CA PRO A 382 30.47 4.26 4.74
C PRO A 382 31.41 3.85 5.88
N ASN A 383 31.43 2.54 6.21
CA ASN A 383 32.34 1.93 7.19
C ASN A 383 32.37 2.62 8.57
N GLY A 384 31.27 3.30 8.97
CA GLY A 384 31.21 4.01 10.24
C GLY A 384 32.10 5.26 10.31
N ALA A 385 32.51 5.80 9.18
CA ALA A 385 33.34 7.00 9.11
C ALA A 385 32.73 8.18 9.87
N ALA A 386 33.59 9.06 10.39
CA ALA A 386 33.13 10.27 11.05
C ALA A 386 32.51 11.26 10.03
N PRO A 387 31.47 12.03 10.43
CA PRO A 387 30.91 13.08 9.60
C PRO A 387 31.97 14.08 9.11
N ASN A 388 31.99 14.32 7.82
CA ASN A 388 32.93 15.19 7.16
C ASN A 388 32.25 16.05 6.08
N LEU A 389 33.00 16.90 5.36
CA LEU A 389 32.48 17.84 4.39
C LEU A 389 31.79 17.19 3.17
N SER A 390 32.11 15.93 2.87
CA SER A 390 31.46 15.22 1.77
C SER A 390 29.97 14.96 2.00
N LEU A 391 29.47 15.05 3.24
CA LEU A 391 28.06 14.88 3.59
C LEU A 391 27.13 15.68 2.69
N ILE A 392 27.47 16.96 2.47
CA ILE A 392 26.59 17.89 1.75
C ILE A 392 26.57 17.63 0.23
N LEU A 393 27.49 16.83 -0.26
CA LEU A 393 27.61 16.43 -1.66
C LEU A 393 27.22 14.96 -1.91
N GLY A 394 26.63 14.30 -0.91
CA GLY A 394 26.16 12.94 -1.04
C GLY A 394 27.13 11.86 -0.53
N GLY A 395 28.12 12.22 0.29
CA GLY A 395 29.05 11.30 0.95
C GLY A 395 28.44 10.44 2.07
N ALA A 396 27.15 10.57 2.32
CA ALA A 396 26.39 9.73 3.23
C ALA A 396 25.16 9.17 2.53
N GLY A 397 24.54 8.14 3.14
CA GLY A 397 23.26 7.60 2.75
C GLY A 397 22.13 8.12 3.63
N ALA A 398 20.91 8.20 3.09
CA ALA A 398 19.69 8.50 3.81
C ALA A 398 18.52 7.72 3.21
N LYS A 399 17.42 7.57 3.96
CA LYS A 399 16.16 7.00 3.47
C LYS A 399 15.25 8.12 2.98
N LEU A 400 14.53 7.88 1.90
CA LEU A 400 13.59 8.86 1.35
C LEU A 400 12.48 9.20 2.36
N GLY A 401 11.94 8.20 3.08
CA GLY A 401 10.93 8.43 4.10
C GLY A 401 11.41 9.35 5.22
N ASP A 402 12.62 9.13 5.74
CA ASP A 402 13.20 9.97 6.80
C ASP A 402 13.48 11.41 6.31
N MET A 403 13.88 11.53 5.05
CA MET A 403 14.08 12.85 4.41
C MET A 403 12.75 13.59 4.26
N ALA A 404 11.69 12.91 3.77
CA ALA A 404 10.37 13.51 3.63
C ALA A 404 9.85 14.01 5.00
N ALA A 405 10.03 13.21 6.05
CA ALA A 405 9.70 13.59 7.41
C ALA A 405 10.46 14.85 7.88
N ALA A 406 11.78 14.89 7.66
CA ALA A 406 12.61 16.03 8.06
C ALA A 406 12.24 17.31 7.29
N TYR A 407 11.93 17.19 5.99
CA TYR A 407 11.51 18.32 5.16
C TYR A 407 10.22 18.99 5.63
N THR A 408 9.34 18.28 6.34
CA THR A 408 8.14 18.89 6.92
C THR A 408 8.46 20.02 7.90
N ALA A 409 9.66 20.06 8.48
CA ALA A 409 10.10 21.12 9.36
C ALA A 409 10.01 22.52 8.73
N PHE A 410 10.25 22.61 7.42
CA PHE A 410 10.15 23.88 6.70
C PHE A 410 8.73 24.42 6.61
N ALA A 411 7.71 23.54 6.64
CA ALA A 411 6.29 23.92 6.63
C ALA A 411 5.70 23.96 8.05
N ARG A 412 6.31 23.27 9.03
CA ARG A 412 5.79 23.08 10.39
C ARG A 412 6.53 23.90 11.43
N HIS A 413 6.86 25.09 11.09
CA HIS A 413 7.45 25.98 12.08
C HIS A 413 8.75 25.48 12.69
N GLY A 414 9.60 24.84 11.89
CA GLY A 414 10.88 24.31 12.32
C GLY A 414 10.79 22.95 13.04
N LYS A 415 9.62 22.33 13.12
CA LYS A 415 9.42 21.03 13.75
C LYS A 415 9.29 19.92 12.72
N ALA A 416 10.15 18.93 12.76
CA ALA A 416 9.99 17.66 12.06
C ALA A 416 9.23 16.65 12.93
N GLY A 417 8.79 15.57 12.35
CA GLY A 417 8.07 14.52 13.08
C GLY A 417 8.32 13.13 12.50
N LYS A 418 7.92 12.11 13.25
CA LYS A 418 7.90 10.74 12.74
C LYS A 418 6.71 10.55 11.80
N LEU A 419 6.91 9.85 10.68
CA LEU A 419 5.82 9.49 9.77
C LEU A 419 4.80 8.61 10.47
N ARG A 420 3.53 8.94 10.28
CA ARG A 420 2.39 8.17 10.75
C ARG A 420 1.87 7.32 9.59
N LEU A 421 1.86 5.99 9.79
CA LEU A 421 1.48 5.01 8.80
C LEU A 421 0.09 4.40 9.10
N GLN A 422 -0.31 4.45 10.38
CA GLN A 422 -1.61 4.02 10.87
C GLN A 422 -2.35 5.21 11.51
N PRO A 423 -3.69 5.22 11.54
CA PRO A 423 -4.47 6.30 12.12
C PRO A 423 -4.12 6.59 13.58
N ASP A 424 -3.82 5.53 14.34
CA ASP A 424 -3.55 5.59 15.78
C ASP A 424 -2.07 5.85 16.13
N ASP A 425 -1.19 5.95 15.12
CA ASP A 425 0.21 6.31 15.38
C ASP A 425 0.29 7.68 16.05
N PRO A 426 1.10 7.84 17.13
CA PRO A 426 1.23 9.11 17.82
C PRO A 426 1.95 10.16 16.96
N LEU A 427 1.52 11.43 17.09
CA LEU A 427 2.21 12.56 16.49
C LEU A 427 3.44 12.92 17.36
N LEU A 428 4.61 12.46 16.93
CA LEU A 428 5.87 12.76 17.59
C LEU A 428 6.59 13.89 16.86
N GLU A 429 6.83 15.00 17.56
CA GLU A 429 7.50 16.19 17.01
C GLU A 429 8.83 16.45 17.68
N ARG A 430 9.81 16.91 16.89
CA ARG A 430 11.12 17.32 17.37
C ARG A 430 11.55 18.61 16.68
N PRO A 431 12.05 19.61 17.42
CA PRO A 431 12.49 20.86 16.82
C PRO A 431 13.81 20.65 16.06
N LEU A 432 13.83 21.09 14.82
CA LEU A 432 15.01 21.19 13.97
C LEU A 432 15.59 22.60 14.00
N MET A 433 14.74 23.61 13.88
CA MET A 433 15.06 25.04 13.80
C MET A 433 14.15 25.85 14.73
N SER A 434 14.58 27.02 15.13
CA SER A 434 13.78 27.93 15.95
C SER A 434 12.55 28.45 15.18
N SER A 435 11.54 28.86 15.92
CA SER A 435 10.30 29.36 15.29
C SER A 435 10.40 30.82 14.80
N GLY A 436 11.41 31.58 15.25
CA GLY A 436 11.46 33.04 15.11
C GLY A 436 12.01 33.61 13.80
N ARG A 437 12.88 32.90 13.07
CA ARG A 437 13.56 33.42 11.86
C ARG A 437 13.00 32.89 10.54
N ARG A 438 11.78 32.46 10.50
CA ARG A 438 11.10 31.77 9.39
C ARG A 438 10.88 32.61 8.15
N GLY A 439 10.65 33.91 8.32
CA GLY A 439 10.31 34.80 7.20
C GLY A 439 11.36 34.82 6.11
N SER A 440 12.64 34.66 6.51
CA SER A 440 13.74 34.68 5.56
C SER A 440 13.92 33.40 4.76
N PHE A 441 13.71 32.20 5.34
CA PHE A 441 13.99 30.94 4.64
C PHE A 441 12.78 30.41 3.85
N ALA A 442 11.59 30.40 4.45
CA ALA A 442 10.35 30.04 3.75
C ALA A 442 10.01 31.08 2.65
N GLY A 443 10.27 32.37 2.92
CA GLY A 443 10.16 33.46 1.94
C GLY A 443 11.12 33.28 0.76
N LEU A 444 12.36 32.89 1.00
CA LEU A 444 13.36 32.67 -0.04
C LEU A 444 12.97 31.50 -0.99
N TRP A 445 12.38 30.45 -0.43
CA TRP A 445 11.91 29.28 -1.18
C TRP A 445 10.60 29.55 -1.93
N LEU A 446 9.72 30.39 -1.36
CA LEU A 446 8.45 30.79 -1.93
C LEU A 446 8.55 31.99 -2.90
N MET A 447 9.58 32.85 -2.80
CA MET A 447 9.69 34.09 -3.56
C MET A 447 10.05 33.94 -5.05
N LYS A 448 10.51 32.79 -5.52
CA LYS A 448 10.53 32.53 -6.97
C LYS A 448 9.34 31.71 -7.41
N ARG A 449 8.15 32.31 -7.38
CA ARG A 449 6.96 31.87 -8.12
C ARG A 449 7.21 31.94 -9.65
N ASN A 450 8.00 31.02 -10.16
CA ASN A 450 7.83 30.52 -11.52
C ASN A 450 7.60 29.01 -11.38
N PRO A 451 6.37 28.52 -11.58
CA PRO A 451 6.02 27.11 -11.35
C PRO A 451 6.69 26.13 -12.31
N CYS A 452 7.52 26.60 -13.22
CA CYS A 452 8.14 25.80 -14.28
C CYS A 452 9.66 25.90 -14.40
N ARG A 453 10.40 26.53 -13.46
CA ARG A 453 11.85 26.41 -13.47
C ARG A 453 12.32 25.41 -12.44
N MET A 454 12.26 24.17 -12.85
CA MET A 454 13.06 23.08 -12.33
C MET A 454 14.54 23.46 -12.42
N VAL A 455 15.30 23.25 -11.36
CA VAL A 455 16.77 23.30 -11.45
C VAL A 455 17.21 22.09 -12.26
N PRO A 456 17.62 22.24 -13.51
CA PRO A 456 18.15 21.12 -14.26
C PRO A 456 19.52 20.78 -13.66
N CYS A 457 19.61 19.63 -12.97
CA CYS A 457 20.91 18.99 -12.82
C CYS A 457 21.33 18.51 -14.22
N ARG A 458 22.01 19.36 -15.00
CA ARG A 458 22.71 18.91 -16.20
C ARG A 458 23.79 17.96 -15.76
N ALA A 459 23.65 16.68 -16.10
CA ALA A 459 24.74 15.75 -16.00
C ALA A 459 25.85 16.19 -16.95
N SER A 460 27.04 16.44 -16.46
CA SER A 460 28.21 16.64 -17.32
C SER A 460 28.62 15.30 -17.95
N PRO A 461 29.21 15.30 -19.16
CA PRO A 461 29.63 14.08 -19.87
C PRO A 461 30.77 13.30 -19.19
N HIS A 462 31.34 13.78 -18.11
CA HIS A 462 32.56 13.23 -17.49
C HIS A 462 32.31 12.47 -16.16
N TRP A 463 31.18 11.83 -16.00
CA TRP A 463 30.92 11.01 -14.80
C TRP A 463 31.59 9.63 -14.91
N HIS A 464 32.80 9.51 -14.42
CA HIS A 464 33.45 8.23 -14.20
C HIS A 464 33.09 7.69 -12.80
N GLY A 465 32.30 6.63 -12.73
CA GLY A 465 32.28 5.72 -11.58
C GLY A 465 31.46 6.13 -10.34
N LYS A 466 30.58 7.14 -10.39
CA LYS A 466 29.78 7.54 -9.21
C LYS A 466 28.27 7.35 -9.42
N ARG A 467 27.59 6.93 -8.37
CA ARG A 467 26.16 6.61 -8.32
C ARG A 467 25.31 7.81 -8.75
N ALA A 468 24.24 7.59 -9.50
CA ALA A 468 23.32 8.65 -9.92
C ALA A 468 22.78 9.45 -8.73
N PRO A 469 22.75 10.79 -8.81
CA PRO A 469 22.28 11.64 -7.71
C PRO A 469 20.79 11.47 -7.48
N ALA A 470 20.39 11.50 -6.22
CA ALA A 470 19.00 11.62 -5.82
C ALA A 470 18.47 13.02 -6.09
N MET A 471 17.28 13.14 -6.63
CA MET A 471 16.60 14.41 -6.86
C MET A 471 15.32 14.47 -6.05
N ALA A 472 15.15 15.53 -5.27
CA ALA A 472 13.92 15.79 -4.53
C ALA A 472 13.18 16.97 -5.14
N ILE A 473 11.88 16.83 -5.33
CA ILE A 473 10.97 17.91 -5.68
C ILE A 473 10.02 18.09 -4.50
N VAL A 474 10.06 19.26 -3.88
CA VAL A 474 9.15 19.66 -2.83
C VAL A 474 8.17 20.66 -3.44
N MET A 475 6.89 20.32 -3.50
CA MET A 475 5.84 21.23 -3.96
C MET A 475 4.95 21.63 -2.79
N PRO A 476 4.77 22.92 -2.49
CA PRO A 476 3.72 23.39 -1.61
C PRO A 476 2.39 23.36 -2.36
N GLY A 477 1.46 22.54 -1.91
CA GLY A 477 0.09 22.45 -2.42
C GLY A 477 -0.93 22.66 -1.30
N ARG A 478 -2.20 22.87 -1.64
CA ARG A 478 -3.31 22.97 -0.65
C ARG A 478 -3.47 21.72 0.23
N LEU A 479 -2.86 20.60 -0.11
CA LEU A 479 -2.93 19.32 0.57
C LEU A 479 -1.61 18.90 1.26
N GLY A 480 -0.64 19.80 1.39
CA GLY A 480 0.62 19.45 2.04
C GLY A 480 1.82 19.33 1.11
N LEU A 481 2.97 19.01 1.67
CA LEU A 481 4.25 18.88 0.96
C LEU A 481 4.33 17.55 0.22
N THR A 482 4.47 17.60 -1.10
CA THR A 482 4.77 16.41 -1.91
C THR A 482 6.26 16.34 -2.18
N LEU A 483 6.92 15.27 -1.73
CA LEU A 483 8.30 15.00 -2.01
C LEU A 483 8.38 13.82 -2.97
N ALA A 484 8.73 14.09 -4.24
CA ALA A 484 9.05 13.06 -5.20
C ALA A 484 10.57 12.97 -5.37
N MET A 485 11.14 11.79 -5.23
CA MET A 485 12.55 11.54 -5.45
C MET A 485 12.76 10.48 -6.52
N LEU A 486 13.58 10.81 -7.49
CA LEU A 486 14.07 9.86 -8.48
C LEU A 486 15.39 9.26 -7.96
N LEU A 487 15.37 7.95 -7.66
CA LEU A 487 16.55 7.22 -7.24
C LEU A 487 17.00 6.28 -8.35
N GLY A 488 18.16 6.57 -8.93
CA GLY A 488 18.83 5.60 -9.79
C GLY A 488 19.53 4.53 -8.95
N SER A 489 19.19 3.26 -9.14
CA SER A 489 19.95 2.13 -8.62
C SER A 489 20.81 1.58 -9.76
N GLY A 490 21.98 2.13 -9.99
CA GLY A 490 22.88 1.62 -11.02
C GLY A 490 24.27 1.40 -10.46
N LEU A 491 24.75 0.17 -10.50
CA LEU A 491 26.16 -0.12 -10.70
C LEU A 491 26.50 0.36 -12.13
N ALA A 492 27.32 1.40 -12.20
CA ALA A 492 28.10 1.80 -13.36
C ALA A 492 27.44 1.66 -14.75
N ASP A 493 26.55 2.57 -15.11
CA ASP A 493 26.36 2.90 -16.51
C ASP A 493 26.58 4.39 -16.73
N ARG A 494 27.46 4.71 -17.73
CA ARG A 494 28.06 6.03 -17.96
C ARG A 494 27.11 7.03 -18.64
N THR A 495 25.83 6.66 -18.88
CA THR A 495 24.90 7.40 -19.74
C THR A 495 23.63 7.91 -19.08
N ALA A 496 23.40 7.64 -17.80
CA ALA A 496 22.18 8.04 -17.12
C ALA A 496 22.10 9.55 -16.87
N ARG A 497 21.29 10.26 -17.63
CA ARG A 497 20.91 11.65 -17.38
C ARG A 497 19.85 11.70 -16.27
N PRO A 498 19.91 12.63 -15.31
CA PRO A 498 18.84 12.82 -14.36
C PRO A 498 17.58 13.30 -15.09
N LEU A 499 16.50 12.57 -14.90
CA LEU A 499 15.18 12.92 -15.43
C LEU A 499 14.38 13.66 -14.37
N LEU A 500 13.88 14.80 -14.74
CA LEU A 500 13.09 15.69 -13.90
C LEU A 500 11.60 15.36 -14.09
N VAL A 501 10.90 15.01 -13.01
CA VAL A 501 9.44 14.81 -13.01
C VAL A 501 8.78 15.95 -12.27
N SER A 502 8.04 16.80 -12.98
CA SER A 502 7.14 17.78 -12.39
C SER A 502 5.73 17.21 -12.32
N LEU A 503 5.19 17.15 -11.12
CA LEU A 503 3.82 16.78 -10.84
C LEU A 503 2.97 18.04 -10.67
N ALA A 504 2.28 18.46 -11.73
CA ALA A 504 1.11 19.31 -11.59
C ALA A 504 -0.10 18.40 -11.36
N LEU A 505 -0.57 18.30 -10.13
CA LEU A 505 -1.90 17.75 -9.87
C LEU A 505 -2.94 18.80 -10.31
N PRO A 506 -3.93 18.44 -11.13
CA PRO A 506 -5.01 19.38 -11.45
C PRO A 506 -5.73 19.77 -10.16
N ALA A 507 -6.02 21.07 -10.02
CA ALA A 507 -6.86 21.56 -8.95
C ALA A 507 -8.23 20.86 -9.01
N PRO A 508 -8.84 20.50 -7.88
CA PRO A 508 -10.22 20.03 -7.90
C PRO A 508 -11.10 21.17 -8.45
N TYR A 509 -11.84 20.89 -9.51
CA TYR A 509 -12.88 21.75 -10.00
C TYR A 509 -13.92 21.90 -8.89
N HIS A 510 -14.06 23.11 -8.36
CA HIS A 510 -15.26 23.51 -7.66
C HIS A 510 -16.22 24.05 -8.71
N CYS A 511 -17.33 23.33 -8.95
CA CYS A 511 -18.61 23.97 -9.30
C CYS A 511 -19.25 24.51 -8.02
#